data_469aee51c33358203bbaa2833f26ca6b
#
_entry.id   469aee51c33358203bbaa2833f26ca6b
#
_cell.length_a   1.000
_cell.length_b   1.000
_cell.length_c   1.000
_cell.angle_alpha   90.00
_cell.angle_beta   90.00
_cell.angle_gamma   90.00
#
_symmetry.space_group_name_H-M   'P 1'
#
loop_
_entity.id
_entity.type
_entity.pdbx_description
1 polymer ?
#
loop_
_entity_poly.entity_id
_entity_poly.type
_entity_poly.pdbx_seq_one_letter_code
_entity_poly.pdbx_strand_id
1 'polypeptide(L)'
;MLGLNFLNIKGELMKNLFVICALMFGLIGTLDAAQSKAEAEVETAFAKYFQARKDQDYKTVVAMESKSGTLNTNSDGSFHKPMNKQSETSWQASGLGGNLSVFHPDFTELSDDVVHVRFYYEGVLQAAGITRDYRTRASMNWVNEGGNWVAKTMHFSSAEFGDVTVTQ
;
A
#
# COMPACT_ATOMS: atom_id res chain seq x y z
N MET A 1 1.33 -65.95 -35.64
CA MET A 1 1.37 -65.66 -34.18
C MET A 1 2.08 -64.30 -33.96
N LEU A 2 1.43 -63.19 -34.35
CA LEU A 2 1.98 -61.84 -34.33
C LEU A 2 0.87 -60.80 -34.06
N GLY A 3 0.17 -60.97 -32.97
CA GLY A 3 -0.99 -60.11 -32.69
C GLY A 3 -1.10 -59.54 -31.26
N LEU A 4 -0.12 -59.80 -30.38
CA LEU A 4 -0.27 -59.46 -28.93
C LEU A 4 0.57 -58.28 -28.42
N ASN A 5 1.40 -57.66 -29.24
CA ASN A 5 2.29 -56.61 -28.77
C ASN A 5 1.82 -55.18 -29.06
N PHE A 6 0.79 -54.95 -29.89
CA PHE A 6 0.34 -53.59 -30.24
C PHE A 6 -0.58 -52.94 -29.21
N LEU A 7 -1.30 -53.73 -28.41
CA LEU A 7 -2.24 -53.23 -27.40
C LEU A 7 -1.51 -52.72 -26.12
N ASN A 8 -0.34 -53.29 -25.82
CA ASN A 8 0.40 -52.90 -24.62
C ASN A 8 1.15 -51.57 -24.80
N ILE A 9 1.60 -51.25 -26.00
CA ILE A 9 2.31 -49.99 -26.29
C ILE A 9 1.36 -48.79 -26.24
N LYS A 10 0.10 -48.92 -26.63
CA LYS A 10 -0.90 -47.84 -26.53
C LYS A 10 -1.27 -47.53 -25.09
N GLY A 11 -1.33 -48.53 -24.21
CA GLY A 11 -1.65 -48.35 -22.79
C GLY A 11 -0.55 -47.61 -22.03
N GLU A 12 0.70 -47.93 -22.30
CA GLU A 12 1.84 -47.22 -21.68
C GLU A 12 2.00 -45.80 -22.23
N LEU A 13 1.79 -45.59 -23.53
CA LEU A 13 1.85 -44.24 -24.13
C LEU A 13 0.76 -43.31 -23.58
N MET A 14 -0.45 -43.83 -23.36
CA MET A 14 -1.54 -43.05 -22.75
C MET A 14 -1.29 -42.71 -21.27
N LYS A 15 -0.76 -43.65 -20.49
CA LYS A 15 -0.36 -43.41 -19.11
C LYS A 15 0.70 -42.30 -18.99
N ASN A 16 1.72 -42.37 -19.84
CA ASN A 16 2.79 -41.37 -19.86
C ASN A 16 2.28 -40.00 -20.34
N LEU A 17 1.31 -39.93 -21.26
CA LEU A 17 0.72 -38.70 -21.72
C LEU A 17 -0.12 -38.05 -20.60
N PHE A 18 -0.89 -38.83 -19.81
CA PHE A 18 -1.65 -38.34 -18.66
C PHE A 18 -0.73 -37.80 -17.54
N VAL A 19 0.40 -38.45 -17.29
CA VAL A 19 1.36 -37.97 -16.28
C VAL A 19 2.03 -36.67 -16.71
N ILE A 20 2.37 -36.52 -18.01
CA ILE A 20 2.96 -35.29 -18.55
C ILE A 20 1.90 -34.11 -18.49
N CYS A 21 0.64 -34.38 -18.84
CA CYS A 21 -0.40 -33.36 -18.71
C CYS A 21 -0.68 -32.99 -17.25
N ALA A 22 -0.66 -33.92 -16.31
CA ALA A 22 -0.84 -33.63 -14.89
C ALA A 22 0.33 -32.82 -14.31
N LEU A 23 1.56 -33.04 -14.77
CA LEU A 23 2.73 -32.25 -14.38
C LEU A 23 2.72 -30.85 -15.00
N MET A 24 2.11 -30.63 -16.15
CA MET A 24 1.98 -29.30 -16.76
C MET A 24 0.86 -28.45 -16.10
N PHE A 25 -0.20 -29.09 -15.60
CA PHE A 25 -1.28 -28.38 -14.89
C PHE A 25 -0.93 -28.07 -13.42
N GLY A 26 0.02 -28.78 -12.82
CA GLY A 26 0.50 -28.53 -11.46
C GLY A 26 1.45 -27.33 -11.32
N LEU A 27 1.90 -26.72 -12.44
CA LEU A 27 2.82 -25.58 -12.46
C LEU A 27 2.14 -24.23 -12.77
N ILE A 28 0.79 -24.20 -12.83
CA ILE A 28 0.05 -22.95 -12.76
C ILE A 28 -0.19 -22.67 -11.27
N GLY A 29 0.88 -22.63 -10.48
CA GLY A 29 0.90 -21.89 -9.25
C GLY A 29 0.65 -20.43 -9.64
N THR A 30 -0.27 -19.77 -8.97
CA THR A 30 -0.42 -18.33 -9.03
C THR A 30 0.99 -17.75 -8.89
N LEU A 31 1.51 -17.16 -9.95
CA LEU A 31 2.64 -16.26 -9.87
C LEU A 31 2.10 -15.04 -9.08
N ASP A 32 2.09 -15.14 -7.76
CA ASP A 32 2.16 -13.94 -6.95
C ASP A 32 3.45 -13.26 -7.42
N ALA A 33 3.30 -12.16 -8.11
CA ALA A 33 4.45 -11.40 -8.55
C ALA A 33 5.29 -11.11 -7.31
N ALA A 34 6.52 -11.61 -7.29
CA ALA A 34 7.40 -11.38 -6.15
C ALA A 34 7.49 -9.87 -5.94
N GLN A 35 7.31 -9.44 -4.70
CA GLN A 35 7.42 -8.04 -4.32
C GLN A 35 8.75 -7.48 -4.83
N SER A 36 8.70 -6.32 -5.46
CA SER A 36 9.91 -5.68 -5.98
C SER A 36 10.79 -5.16 -4.84
N LYS A 37 12.06 -4.89 -5.14
CA LYS A 37 12.98 -4.29 -4.16
C LYS A 37 12.47 -2.92 -3.70
N ALA A 38 11.97 -2.09 -4.62
CA ALA A 38 11.44 -0.78 -4.33
C ALA A 38 10.20 -0.86 -3.42
N GLU A 39 9.29 -1.80 -3.69
CA GLU A 39 8.12 -2.04 -2.84
C GLU A 39 8.52 -2.45 -1.42
N ALA A 40 9.47 -3.37 -1.25
CA ALA A 40 9.94 -3.80 0.07
C ALA A 40 10.64 -2.68 0.86
N GLU A 41 11.43 -1.85 0.18
CA GLU A 41 12.08 -0.68 0.79
C GLU A 41 11.03 0.36 1.21
N VAL A 42 10.02 0.62 0.38
CA VAL A 42 8.93 1.55 0.71
C VAL A 42 8.05 0.99 1.81
N GLU A 43 7.76 -0.30 1.84
CA GLU A 43 7.02 -0.91 2.95
C GLU A 43 7.71 -0.64 4.29
N THR A 44 9.03 -0.80 4.34
CA THR A 44 9.83 -0.49 5.54
C THR A 44 9.76 0.99 5.91
N ALA A 45 9.92 1.88 4.93
CA ALA A 45 9.83 3.33 5.15
C ALA A 45 8.42 3.76 5.58
N PHE A 46 7.40 3.22 4.95
CA PHE A 46 6.00 3.47 5.26
C PHE A 46 5.65 3.08 6.70
N ALA A 47 6.04 1.87 7.12
CA ALA A 47 5.80 1.41 8.49
C ALA A 47 6.48 2.34 9.52
N LYS A 48 7.74 2.73 9.27
CA LYS A 48 8.47 3.67 10.12
C LYS A 48 7.78 5.05 10.19
N TYR A 49 7.30 5.56 9.06
CA TYR A 49 6.61 6.85 8.99
C TYR A 49 5.32 6.87 9.83
N PHE A 50 4.47 5.83 9.69
CA PHE A 50 3.23 5.76 10.45
C PHE A 50 3.47 5.44 11.93
N GLN A 51 4.51 4.69 12.27
CA GLN A 51 4.90 4.52 13.66
C GLN A 51 5.35 5.85 14.28
N ALA A 52 6.19 6.62 13.58
CA ALA A 52 6.61 7.95 14.03
C ALA A 52 5.43 8.92 14.22
N ARG A 53 4.44 8.86 13.32
CA ARG A 53 3.19 9.65 13.48
C ARG A 53 2.41 9.25 14.74
N LYS A 54 2.30 7.94 15.00
CA LYS A 54 1.63 7.40 16.19
C LYS A 54 2.34 7.83 17.48
N ASP A 55 3.67 7.80 17.47
CA ASP A 55 4.52 8.17 18.60
C ASP A 55 4.70 9.69 18.75
N GLN A 56 4.13 10.48 17.82
CA GLN A 56 4.33 11.94 17.72
C GLN A 56 5.80 12.36 17.58
N ASP A 57 6.63 11.48 17.04
CA ASP A 57 8.00 11.80 16.64
C ASP A 57 8.00 12.60 15.32
N TYR A 58 7.60 13.85 15.43
CA TYR A 58 7.46 14.73 14.28
C TYR A 58 8.79 15.05 13.59
N LYS A 59 9.91 14.90 14.30
CA LYS A 59 11.25 15.02 13.70
C LYS A 59 11.45 13.94 12.66
N THR A 60 11.15 12.70 13.00
CA THR A 60 11.22 11.56 12.05
C THR A 60 10.18 11.72 10.93
N VAL A 61 8.95 12.13 11.23
CA VAL A 61 7.91 12.39 10.22
C VAL A 61 8.42 13.39 9.18
N VAL A 62 8.88 14.54 9.61
CA VAL A 62 9.39 15.60 8.72
C VAL A 62 10.64 15.16 7.93
N ALA A 63 11.51 14.37 8.54
CA ALA A 63 12.69 13.84 7.86
C ALA A 63 12.34 12.87 6.73
N MET A 64 11.18 12.19 6.83
CA MET A 64 10.67 11.24 5.84
C MET A 64 9.72 11.87 4.81
N GLU A 65 9.49 13.16 4.85
CA GLU A 65 8.76 13.90 3.82
C GLU A 65 9.73 14.49 2.79
N SER A 66 9.25 14.62 1.55
CA SER A 66 10.02 15.20 0.43
C SER A 66 10.63 16.57 0.81
N LYS A 67 11.88 16.79 0.45
CA LYS A 67 12.59 18.07 0.71
C LYS A 67 11.91 19.26 0.02
N SER A 68 11.24 19.02 -1.11
CA SER A 68 10.46 20.04 -1.82
C SER A 68 9.04 20.20 -1.31
N GLY A 69 8.68 19.50 -0.22
CA GLY A 69 7.35 19.49 0.37
C GLY A 69 6.46 18.39 -0.18
N THR A 70 5.31 18.22 0.46
CA THR A 70 4.30 17.21 0.13
C THR A 70 3.05 17.85 -0.47
N LEU A 71 2.37 17.12 -1.36
CA LEU A 71 1.02 17.44 -1.84
C LEU A 71 0.01 16.65 -1.02
N ASN A 72 -0.75 17.32 -0.20
CA ASN A 72 -1.73 16.68 0.67
C ASN A 72 -3.15 17.08 0.29
N THR A 73 -4.01 16.07 0.14
CA THR A 73 -5.47 16.21 0.06
C THR A 73 -6.04 15.54 1.30
N ASN A 74 -6.74 16.30 2.12
CA ASN A 74 -7.20 15.82 3.40
C ASN A 74 -8.68 15.40 3.37
N SER A 75 -9.07 14.55 4.30
CA SER A 75 -10.43 14.01 4.42
C SER A 75 -11.49 15.04 4.77
N ASP A 76 -11.09 16.23 5.20
CA ASP A 76 -11.98 17.38 5.44
C ASP A 76 -12.23 18.23 4.17
N GLY A 77 -11.74 17.77 3.02
CA GLY A 77 -11.87 18.47 1.74
C GLY A 77 -10.81 19.54 1.50
N SER A 78 -9.91 19.79 2.45
CA SER A 78 -8.80 20.73 2.24
C SER A 78 -7.65 20.09 1.46
N PHE A 79 -6.88 20.93 0.77
CA PHE A 79 -5.62 20.51 0.20
C PHE A 79 -4.57 21.61 0.32
N HIS A 80 -3.33 21.17 0.53
CA HIS A 80 -2.21 22.09 0.67
C HIS A 80 -1.61 22.40 -0.72
N LYS A 81 -1.70 23.65 -1.09
CA LYS A 81 -1.03 24.26 -2.23
C LYS A 81 -0.43 25.61 -1.82
N PRO A 82 0.79 25.92 -2.21
CA PRO A 82 1.77 25.09 -2.89
C PRO A 82 2.28 23.97 -1.98
N MET A 83 3.08 23.06 -2.54
CA MET A 83 3.82 22.08 -1.76
C MET A 83 4.77 22.79 -0.80
N ASN A 84 4.49 22.67 0.50
CA ASN A 84 5.37 23.19 1.53
C ASN A 84 5.83 22.03 2.39
N LYS A 85 7.13 22.00 2.70
CA LYS A 85 7.63 21.10 3.71
C LYS A 85 7.06 21.53 5.06
N GLN A 86 6.38 20.63 5.73
CA GLN A 86 5.91 20.85 7.09
C GLN A 86 7.12 20.94 8.05
N SER A 87 7.01 21.74 9.07
CA SER A 87 7.98 21.76 10.16
C SER A 87 7.52 20.92 11.34
N GLU A 88 8.44 20.52 12.20
CA GLU A 88 8.08 19.85 13.46
C GLU A 88 7.11 20.72 14.28
N THR A 89 7.34 22.02 14.32
CA THR A 89 6.46 22.98 15.02
C THR A 89 5.05 23.00 14.42
N SER A 90 4.94 22.92 13.07
CA SER A 90 3.61 22.85 12.40
C SER A 90 2.88 21.56 12.76
N TRP A 91 3.60 20.44 12.78
CA TRP A 91 3.04 19.15 13.18
C TRP A 91 2.59 19.17 14.65
N GLN A 92 3.40 19.70 15.57
CA GLN A 92 3.05 19.87 16.98
C GLN A 92 1.83 20.78 17.17
N ALA A 93 1.80 21.91 16.45
CA ALA A 93 0.69 22.86 16.52
C ALA A 93 -0.62 22.32 15.97
N SER A 94 -0.58 21.34 15.06
CA SER A 94 -1.79 20.69 14.53
C SER A 94 -2.57 19.94 15.61
N GLY A 95 -1.90 19.55 16.71
CA GLY A 95 -2.48 18.72 17.76
C GLY A 95 -3.00 17.37 17.28
N LEU A 96 -2.52 16.93 16.11
CA LEU A 96 -2.89 15.64 15.54
C LEU A 96 -2.33 14.51 16.39
N GLY A 97 -3.21 13.65 16.85
CA GLY A 97 -2.88 12.50 17.68
C GLY A 97 -4.01 11.48 17.65
N GLY A 98 -3.99 10.60 18.62
CA GLY A 98 -4.99 9.56 18.79
C GLY A 98 -4.44 8.16 18.55
N ASN A 99 -5.33 7.20 18.44
CA ASN A 99 -4.97 5.81 18.17
C ASN A 99 -5.45 5.41 16.78
N LEU A 100 -4.64 5.73 15.78
CA LEU A 100 -4.89 5.41 14.38
C LEU A 100 -3.96 4.28 13.93
N SER A 101 -4.49 3.41 13.08
CA SER A 101 -3.77 2.27 12.54
C SER A 101 -3.96 2.17 11.03
N VAL A 102 -2.94 1.64 10.37
CA VAL A 102 -2.96 1.29 8.95
C VAL A 102 -3.53 -0.12 8.79
N PHE A 103 -4.44 -0.30 7.83
CA PHE A 103 -5.00 -1.59 7.46
C PHE A 103 -4.84 -1.83 5.96
N HIS A 104 -4.52 -3.07 5.60
CA HIS A 104 -4.45 -3.56 4.22
C HIS A 104 -3.58 -2.68 3.31
N PRO A 105 -2.33 -2.37 3.67
CA PRO A 105 -1.46 -1.63 2.78
C PRO A 105 -1.13 -2.48 1.54
N ASP A 106 -1.20 -1.83 0.38
CA ASP A 106 -0.94 -2.42 -0.93
C ASP A 106 0.06 -1.52 -1.65
N PHE A 107 1.20 -2.08 -2.00
CA PHE A 107 2.33 -1.39 -2.59
C PHE A 107 2.43 -1.74 -4.07
N THR A 108 2.58 -0.75 -4.92
CA THR A 108 2.72 -0.92 -6.37
C THR A 108 3.85 -0.03 -6.87
N GLU A 109 4.90 -0.64 -7.39
CA GLU A 109 5.96 0.07 -8.10
C GLU A 109 5.42 0.66 -9.40
N LEU A 110 5.54 1.98 -9.55
CA LEU A 110 5.16 2.71 -10.77
C LEU A 110 6.37 2.97 -11.66
N SER A 111 7.54 3.09 -11.06
CA SER A 111 8.85 3.20 -11.70
C SER A 111 9.94 2.92 -10.66
N ASP A 112 11.19 2.81 -11.10
CA ASP A 112 12.36 2.55 -10.24
C ASP A 112 12.46 3.52 -9.04
N ASP A 113 11.91 4.74 -9.19
CA ASP A 113 11.98 5.80 -8.18
C ASP A 113 10.61 6.17 -7.59
N VAL A 114 9.53 5.47 -7.93
CA VAL A 114 8.18 5.79 -7.46
C VAL A 114 7.41 4.54 -7.09
N VAL A 115 6.92 4.49 -5.85
CA VAL A 115 5.98 3.47 -5.37
C VAL A 115 4.70 4.13 -4.90
N HIS A 116 3.58 3.62 -5.38
CA HIS A 116 2.23 3.99 -4.95
C HIS A 116 1.77 3.05 -3.85
N VAL A 117 1.19 3.61 -2.77
CA VAL A 117 0.65 2.84 -1.64
C VAL A 117 -0.80 3.19 -1.43
N ARG A 118 -1.67 2.18 -1.35
CA ARG A 118 -3.09 2.32 -0.98
C ARG A 118 -3.33 1.60 0.33
N PHE A 119 -4.17 2.19 1.20
CA PHE A 119 -4.45 1.61 2.51
C PHE A 119 -5.70 2.23 3.13
N TYR A 120 -6.19 1.62 4.20
CA TYR A 120 -7.14 2.25 5.11
C TYR A 120 -6.39 2.81 6.32
N TYR A 121 -6.79 4.00 6.76
CA TYR A 121 -6.24 4.62 7.97
C TYR A 121 -7.39 4.95 8.90
N GLU A 122 -7.49 4.18 9.98
CA GLU A 122 -8.69 4.12 10.81
C GLU A 122 -8.37 4.09 12.29
N GLY A 123 -9.32 4.53 13.10
CA GLY A 123 -9.27 4.50 14.55
C GLY A 123 -9.86 5.74 15.18
N VAL A 124 -9.26 6.20 16.27
CA VAL A 124 -9.67 7.39 16.98
C VAL A 124 -8.70 8.52 16.68
N LEU A 125 -9.21 9.60 16.10
CA LEU A 125 -8.46 10.82 15.81
C LEU A 125 -8.67 11.82 16.94
N GLN A 126 -7.57 12.43 17.39
CA GLN A 126 -7.57 13.62 18.23
C GLN A 126 -6.99 14.78 17.42
N ALA A 127 -7.74 15.86 17.29
CA ALA A 127 -7.29 17.05 16.59
C ALA A 127 -8.01 18.28 17.17
N ALA A 128 -7.28 19.37 17.44
CA ALA A 128 -7.82 20.63 17.95
C ALA A 128 -8.74 20.46 19.18
N GLY A 129 -8.41 19.53 20.08
CA GLY A 129 -9.20 19.24 21.28
C GLY A 129 -10.48 18.41 21.06
N ILE A 130 -10.70 17.92 19.85
CA ILE A 130 -11.84 17.07 19.50
C ILE A 130 -11.36 15.63 19.31
N THR A 131 -12.12 14.69 19.87
CA THR A 131 -11.91 13.26 19.68
C THR A 131 -13.08 12.69 18.88
N ARG A 132 -12.78 11.94 17.80
CA ARG A 132 -13.81 11.35 16.93
C ARG A 132 -13.32 10.08 16.25
N ASP A 133 -14.26 9.23 15.83
CA ASP A 133 -13.96 8.13 14.94
C ASP A 133 -13.43 8.67 13.61
N TYR A 134 -12.44 7.98 13.09
CA TYR A 134 -11.78 8.34 11.84
C TYR A 134 -11.63 7.11 10.96
N ARG A 135 -12.20 7.17 9.78
CA ARG A 135 -12.11 6.11 8.78
C ARG A 135 -11.85 6.73 7.42
N THR A 136 -10.70 6.41 6.85
CA THR A 136 -10.31 6.94 5.56
C THR A 136 -9.74 5.87 4.65
N ARG A 137 -10.01 6.05 3.35
CA ARG A 137 -9.22 5.44 2.29
C ARG A 137 -8.10 6.40 1.98
N ALA A 138 -6.89 5.88 1.96
CA ALA A 138 -5.72 6.70 1.76
C ALA A 138 -4.86 6.17 0.61
N SER A 139 -4.18 7.08 -0.06
CA SER A 139 -3.12 6.73 -0.98
C SER A 139 -1.95 7.69 -0.84
N MET A 140 -0.75 7.19 -1.10
CA MET A 140 0.50 7.95 -1.05
C MET A 140 1.37 7.58 -2.24
N ASN A 141 2.13 8.55 -2.74
CA ASN A 141 3.28 8.24 -3.57
C ASN A 141 4.55 8.50 -2.77
N TRP A 142 5.37 7.48 -2.74
CA TRP A 142 6.72 7.52 -2.22
C TRP A 142 7.68 7.69 -3.37
N VAL A 143 8.68 8.56 -3.19
CA VAL A 143 9.68 8.83 -4.22
C VAL A 143 11.08 8.64 -3.65
N ASN A 144 11.99 8.16 -4.48
CA ASN A 144 13.39 8.03 -4.10
C ASN A 144 14.12 9.36 -4.33
N GLU A 145 14.48 10.04 -3.25
CA GLU A 145 15.27 11.27 -3.27
C GLU A 145 16.71 10.99 -2.83
N GLY A 146 17.58 10.65 -3.78
CA GLY A 146 18.99 10.41 -3.52
C GLY A 146 19.26 9.20 -2.63
N GLY A 147 18.58 8.11 -2.86
CA GLY A 147 18.70 6.85 -2.14
C GLY A 147 17.81 6.75 -0.90
N ASN A 148 16.95 7.74 -0.63
CA ASN A 148 16.01 7.71 0.48
C ASN A 148 14.58 7.78 -0.02
N TRP A 149 13.76 6.84 0.40
CA TRP A 149 12.33 6.86 0.13
C TRP A 149 11.62 7.86 1.04
N VAL A 150 10.93 8.82 0.45
CA VAL A 150 10.20 9.90 1.15
C VAL A 150 8.78 10.04 0.63
N ALA A 151 7.87 10.42 1.51
CA ALA A 151 6.49 10.71 1.15
C ALA A 151 6.41 11.99 0.30
N LYS A 152 5.77 11.88 -0.89
CA LYS A 152 5.64 13.00 -1.84
C LYS A 152 4.22 13.50 -1.96
N THR A 153 3.27 12.59 -2.06
CA THR A 153 1.84 12.93 -2.11
C THR A 153 1.09 12.11 -1.09
N MET A 154 0.05 12.69 -0.51
CA MET A 154 -0.88 11.99 0.38
C MET A 154 -2.30 12.42 0.03
N HIS A 155 -3.17 11.44 -0.08
CA HIS A 155 -4.60 11.65 -0.27
C HIS A 155 -5.36 10.86 0.78
N PHE A 156 -6.23 11.52 1.51
CA PHE A 156 -7.14 10.91 2.46
C PHE A 156 -8.58 11.29 2.09
N SER A 157 -9.44 10.29 1.92
CA SER A 157 -10.86 10.49 1.67
C SER A 157 -11.68 9.70 2.68
N SER A 158 -12.85 10.19 3.06
CA SER A 158 -13.75 9.45 3.92
C SER A 158 -14.03 8.05 3.34
N ALA A 159 -13.98 7.03 4.20
CA ALA A 159 -14.34 5.65 3.88
C ALA A 159 -15.80 5.34 4.20
N GLU A 160 -16.56 6.32 4.67
CA GLU A 160 -18.00 6.15 4.87
C GLU A 160 -18.66 5.85 3.51
N PHE A 161 -19.61 4.94 3.53
CA PHE A 161 -20.41 4.62 2.36
C PHE A 161 -21.03 5.92 1.87
N GLY A 162 -20.64 6.32 0.67
CA GLY A 162 -20.86 7.60 0.06
C GLY A 162 -22.02 8.36 0.69
N ASP A 163 -21.84 9.64 0.97
CA ASP A 163 -22.92 10.55 1.34
C ASP A 163 -24.01 10.57 0.25
N VAL A 164 -24.64 9.42 0.05
CA VAL A 164 -25.95 9.36 -0.56
C VAL A 164 -26.89 9.85 0.55
N THR A 165 -27.06 11.15 0.61
CA THR A 165 -28.18 11.73 1.32
C THR A 165 -29.42 11.10 0.71
N VAL A 166 -29.94 10.05 1.35
CA VAL A 166 -31.25 9.52 1.02
C VAL A 166 -32.21 10.61 1.49
N THR A 167 -32.52 11.53 0.60
CA THR A 167 -33.66 12.43 0.79
C THR A 167 -34.90 11.55 0.83
N GLN A 168 -35.45 11.36 2.01
CA GLN A 168 -36.79 10.78 2.22
C GLN A 168 -37.85 11.77 1.71
#